data_1b9ebdf11255fed24c2c91ad236d6d6c
#
_entry.id   1b9ebdf11255fed24c2c91ad236d6d6c
#
_cell.length_a   1.000
_cell.length_b   1.000
_cell.length_c   1.000
_cell.angle_alpha   90.00
_cell.angle_beta   90.00
_cell.angle_gamma   90.00
#
_symmetry.space_group_name_H-M   'P 1'
#
loop_
_entity.id
_entity.type
_entity.pdbx_description
1 polymer ?
#
loop_
_entity_poly.entity_id
_entity_poly.type
_entity_poly.pdbx_seq_one_letter_code
_entity_poly.pdbx_strand_id
1 'polypeptide(L)'
;MFNTLLIFFRKLNILTSKHRSDILRIFIILVVILLIFSYLFSHYEKISFFKAFYWAVTTATTVGYGDITPTNDISRVIAMGLMIVGIGVLGLFLATVSSIMFDFKIGRIFGTMESHLFNEHIVILGYSSLIKSSLKDILEAKENVTLIADIDKAPEDNSRLVFIKGNITDEKTLSKAHIEKAKLCIISDEDDSNSLIAGINVRANDKNIYIIALIFRKEIEKAFKEIGINEIFSSGSFSSRVLVKSIEFKGVSKFFSQLLDENFKEGLIEKDVPEKLADKEFFDVIKYFKEKTDEITVGIKRGNEVLINPDKSFISKSGDKIILIGKK
;
A
#
# COMPACT_ATOMS: atom_id res chain seq x y z
N MET A 1 -1.12 8.84 17.05
CA MET A 1 -1.85 7.84 17.82
C MET A 1 -3.31 7.69 17.38
N PHE A 2 -4.11 8.76 17.23
CA PHE A 2 -5.52 8.68 16.79
C PHE A 2 -5.67 8.15 15.35
N ASN A 3 -4.84 8.57 14.42
CA ASN A 3 -4.85 8.08 13.03
C ASN A 3 -4.46 6.59 12.90
N THR A 4 -3.56 6.10 13.74
CA THR A 4 -3.17 4.67 13.75
C THR A 4 -4.31 3.79 14.25
N LEU A 5 -5.08 4.26 15.22
CA LEU A 5 -6.27 3.57 15.74
C LEU A 5 -7.41 3.52 14.70
N LEU A 6 -7.65 4.62 13.99
CA LEU A 6 -8.65 4.69 12.92
C LEU A 6 -8.30 3.76 11.75
N ILE A 7 -7.03 3.70 11.35
CA ILE A 7 -6.53 2.78 10.32
C ILE A 7 -6.67 1.32 10.81
N PHE A 8 -6.38 1.05 12.08
CA PHE A 8 -6.57 -0.27 12.67
C PHE A 8 -8.05 -0.69 12.68
N PHE A 9 -8.97 0.17 13.11
CA PHE A 9 -10.41 -0.13 13.10
C PHE A 9 -10.97 -0.26 11.67
N ARG A 10 -10.49 0.52 10.70
CA ARG A 10 -10.87 0.41 9.29
C ARG A 10 -10.37 -0.91 8.69
N LYS A 11 -9.14 -1.30 9.00
CA LYS A 11 -8.58 -2.61 8.64
C LYS A 11 -9.36 -3.76 9.28
N LEU A 12 -9.70 -3.64 10.57
CA LEU A 12 -10.50 -4.63 11.28
C LEU A 12 -11.89 -4.79 10.67
N ASN A 13 -12.53 -3.70 10.28
CA ASN A 13 -13.88 -3.71 9.69
C ASN A 13 -13.91 -4.42 8.31
N ILE A 14 -12.86 -4.25 7.50
CA ILE A 14 -12.72 -4.94 6.21
C ILE A 14 -12.41 -6.43 6.43
N LEU A 15 -11.52 -6.75 7.37
CA LEU A 15 -11.18 -8.11 7.77
C LEU A 15 -12.38 -8.92 8.26
N THR A 16 -13.25 -8.27 9.02
CA THR A 16 -14.41 -8.93 9.62
C THR A 16 -15.62 -8.98 8.69
N SER A 17 -15.63 -8.25 7.56
CA SER A 17 -16.81 -8.14 6.68
C SER A 17 -17.29 -9.51 6.19
N LYS A 18 -16.40 -10.40 5.80
CA LYS A 18 -16.71 -11.75 5.33
C LYS A 18 -17.13 -12.71 6.46
N HIS A 19 -16.58 -12.53 7.66
CA HIS A 19 -16.82 -13.39 8.84
C HIS A 19 -17.59 -12.69 9.94
N ARG A 20 -18.13 -11.50 9.66
CA ARG A 20 -18.83 -10.65 10.64
C ARG A 20 -20.03 -11.36 11.29
N SER A 21 -20.77 -12.14 10.50
CA SER A 21 -21.92 -12.90 10.99
C SER A 21 -21.49 -13.98 11.98
N ASP A 22 -20.37 -14.65 11.74
CA ASP A 22 -19.92 -15.77 12.57
C ASP A 22 -19.34 -15.25 13.89
N ILE A 23 -18.52 -14.21 13.86
CA ILE A 23 -18.03 -13.53 15.07
C ILE A 23 -19.20 -13.03 15.91
N LEU A 24 -20.15 -12.34 15.28
CA LEU A 24 -21.30 -11.78 15.99
C LEU A 24 -22.17 -12.87 16.61
N ARG A 25 -22.42 -13.98 15.88
CA ARG A 25 -23.18 -15.13 16.42
C ARG A 25 -22.51 -15.73 17.64
N ILE A 26 -21.20 -16.01 17.56
CA ILE A 26 -20.45 -16.62 18.68
C ILE A 26 -20.40 -15.66 19.87
N PHE A 27 -20.20 -14.36 19.60
CA PHE A 27 -20.21 -13.33 20.66
C PHE A 27 -21.59 -13.22 21.35
N ILE A 28 -22.69 -13.23 20.57
CA ILE A 28 -24.05 -13.23 21.11
C ILE A 28 -24.28 -14.49 21.97
N ILE A 29 -23.87 -15.66 21.49
CA ILE A 29 -23.98 -16.91 22.25
C ILE A 29 -23.22 -16.81 23.58
N LEU A 30 -22.01 -16.29 23.57
CA LEU A 30 -21.21 -16.09 24.78
C LEU A 30 -21.93 -15.16 25.78
N VAL A 31 -22.43 -14.01 25.30
CA VAL A 31 -23.16 -13.07 26.15
C VAL A 31 -24.43 -13.71 26.71
N VAL A 32 -25.20 -14.42 25.90
CA VAL A 32 -26.43 -15.10 26.35
C VAL A 32 -26.12 -16.15 27.43
N ILE A 33 -25.06 -16.94 27.24
CA ILE A 33 -24.64 -17.91 28.25
C ILE A 33 -24.26 -17.22 29.56
N LEU A 34 -23.46 -16.17 29.52
CA LEU A 34 -23.09 -15.39 30.69
C LEU A 34 -24.33 -14.84 31.41
N LEU A 35 -25.30 -14.32 30.68
CA LEU A 35 -26.54 -13.78 31.28
C LEU A 35 -27.37 -14.88 31.93
N ILE A 36 -27.53 -16.05 31.29
CA ILE A 36 -28.28 -17.19 31.85
C ILE A 36 -27.62 -17.67 33.13
N PHE A 37 -26.33 -17.93 33.14
CA PHE A 37 -25.61 -18.41 34.30
C PHE A 37 -25.58 -17.35 35.43
N SER A 38 -25.47 -16.07 35.08
CA SER A 38 -25.57 -14.97 36.04
C SER A 38 -26.93 -14.91 36.71
N TYR A 39 -28.01 -15.05 35.93
CA TYR A 39 -29.38 -15.08 36.47
C TYR A 39 -29.57 -16.24 37.41
N LEU A 40 -29.19 -17.46 37.04
CA LEU A 40 -29.27 -18.63 37.88
C LEU A 40 -28.46 -18.47 39.17
N PHE A 41 -27.22 -18.03 39.06
CA PHE A 41 -26.33 -17.85 40.21
C PHE A 41 -26.86 -16.76 41.17
N SER A 42 -27.32 -15.63 40.62
CA SER A 42 -27.95 -14.55 41.40
C SER A 42 -29.16 -15.03 42.21
N HIS A 43 -29.98 -15.88 41.58
CA HIS A 43 -31.19 -16.41 42.21
C HIS A 43 -30.89 -17.35 43.40
N TYR A 44 -29.94 -18.29 43.21
CA TYR A 44 -29.62 -19.30 44.22
C TYR A 44 -28.66 -18.79 45.31
N GLU A 45 -27.75 -17.85 45.00
CA GLU A 45 -26.88 -17.23 46.01
C GLU A 45 -27.48 -15.98 46.66
N LYS A 46 -28.67 -15.53 46.22
CA LYS A 46 -29.39 -14.34 46.74
C LYS A 46 -28.51 -13.07 46.71
N ILE A 47 -27.67 -12.91 45.71
CA ILE A 47 -26.84 -11.72 45.46
C ILE A 47 -27.41 -10.90 44.32
N SER A 48 -26.96 -9.64 44.18
CA SER A 48 -27.40 -8.80 43.05
C SER A 48 -26.95 -9.38 41.71
N PHE A 49 -27.76 -9.20 40.67
CA PHE A 49 -27.46 -9.66 39.31
C PHE A 49 -26.10 -9.16 38.82
N PHE A 50 -25.74 -7.91 39.13
CA PHE A 50 -24.45 -7.35 38.74
C PHE A 50 -23.26 -8.11 39.35
N LYS A 51 -23.34 -8.49 40.64
CA LYS A 51 -22.31 -9.31 41.28
C LYS A 51 -22.22 -10.71 40.68
N ALA A 52 -23.37 -11.30 40.35
CA ALA A 52 -23.43 -12.59 39.70
C ALA A 52 -22.86 -12.54 38.26
N PHE A 53 -23.12 -11.45 37.53
CA PHE A 53 -22.56 -11.26 36.18
C PHE A 53 -21.03 -11.08 36.23
N TYR A 54 -20.53 -10.27 37.16
CA TYR A 54 -19.10 -10.13 37.42
C TYR A 54 -18.47 -11.51 37.73
N TRP A 55 -19.08 -12.29 38.63
CA TRP A 55 -18.62 -13.64 38.91
C TRP A 55 -18.62 -14.55 37.66
N ALA A 56 -19.66 -14.52 36.86
CA ALA A 56 -19.75 -15.33 35.65
C ALA A 56 -18.67 -14.95 34.64
N VAL A 57 -18.40 -13.65 34.46
CA VAL A 57 -17.31 -13.18 33.58
C VAL A 57 -15.97 -13.62 34.12
N THR A 58 -15.65 -13.41 35.39
CA THR A 58 -14.35 -13.80 35.97
C THR A 58 -14.12 -15.30 35.93
N THR A 59 -15.20 -16.10 36.12
CA THR A 59 -15.16 -17.55 36.07
C THR A 59 -14.97 -18.05 34.62
N ALA A 60 -15.77 -17.54 33.67
CA ALA A 60 -15.69 -17.96 32.26
C ALA A 60 -14.36 -17.54 31.61
N THR A 61 -13.77 -16.41 32.01
CA THR A 61 -12.46 -15.94 31.55
C THR A 61 -11.29 -16.59 32.28
N THR A 62 -11.56 -17.50 33.21
CA THR A 62 -10.56 -18.20 34.04
C THR A 62 -9.74 -17.31 34.98
N VAL A 63 -10.16 -16.08 35.21
CA VAL A 63 -9.48 -15.16 36.16
C VAL A 63 -9.73 -15.58 37.60
N GLY A 64 -11.00 -15.81 37.99
CA GLY A 64 -11.39 -16.40 39.27
C GLY A 64 -10.77 -15.74 40.50
N TYR A 65 -11.06 -14.47 40.76
CA TYR A 65 -10.50 -13.77 41.94
C TYR A 65 -10.82 -14.42 43.29
N GLY A 66 -11.93 -15.23 43.37
CA GLY A 66 -12.31 -15.91 44.58
C GLY A 66 -13.06 -15.03 45.62
N ASP A 67 -13.35 -13.80 45.25
CA ASP A 67 -14.11 -12.83 46.05
C ASP A 67 -15.64 -13.14 46.11
N ILE A 68 -16.14 -13.81 45.07
CA ILE A 68 -17.49 -14.37 44.98
C ILE A 68 -17.37 -15.84 44.63
N THR A 69 -17.81 -16.71 45.52
CA THR A 69 -17.76 -18.18 45.36
C THR A 69 -19.09 -18.82 45.68
N PRO A 70 -19.46 -19.98 45.06
CA PRO A 70 -20.69 -20.67 45.35
C PRO A 70 -20.68 -21.23 46.77
N THR A 71 -21.72 -20.91 47.56
CA THR A 71 -21.84 -21.33 48.99
C THR A 71 -22.70 -22.57 49.17
N ASN A 72 -23.65 -22.81 48.26
CA ASN A 72 -24.56 -23.97 48.34
C ASN A 72 -24.35 -24.95 47.18
N ASP A 73 -24.84 -26.19 47.30
CA ASP A 73 -24.59 -27.23 46.30
C ASP A 73 -25.19 -26.95 44.94
N ILE A 74 -26.35 -26.28 44.87
CA ILE A 74 -26.98 -25.92 43.59
C ILE A 74 -26.11 -24.89 42.85
N SER A 75 -25.62 -23.88 43.55
CA SER A 75 -24.72 -22.89 42.97
C SER A 75 -23.37 -23.49 42.53
N ARG A 76 -22.90 -24.52 43.25
CA ARG A 76 -21.70 -25.28 42.81
C ARG A 76 -21.93 -26.04 41.51
N VAL A 77 -23.11 -26.65 41.33
CA VAL A 77 -23.48 -27.31 40.07
C VAL A 77 -23.58 -26.28 38.92
N ILE A 78 -24.19 -25.11 39.17
CA ILE A 78 -24.24 -24.00 38.22
C ILE A 78 -22.83 -23.55 37.84
N ALA A 79 -21.93 -23.42 38.83
CA ALA A 79 -20.53 -23.05 38.58
C ALA A 79 -19.80 -24.09 37.71
N MET A 80 -19.93 -25.37 38.00
CA MET A 80 -19.38 -26.44 37.19
C MET A 80 -19.87 -26.37 35.72
N GLY A 81 -21.18 -26.14 35.55
CA GLY A 81 -21.78 -25.94 34.22
C GLY A 81 -21.18 -24.75 33.48
N LEU A 82 -21.07 -23.59 34.15
CA LEU A 82 -20.45 -22.41 33.56
C LEU A 82 -18.96 -22.64 33.19
N MET A 83 -18.19 -23.31 34.05
CA MET A 83 -16.79 -23.63 33.79
C MET A 83 -16.63 -24.46 32.53
N ILE A 84 -17.42 -25.52 32.35
CA ILE A 84 -17.35 -26.39 31.16
C ILE A 84 -17.80 -25.64 29.89
N VAL A 85 -18.99 -25.03 29.93
CA VAL A 85 -19.57 -24.35 28.78
C VAL A 85 -18.83 -23.05 28.47
N GLY A 86 -18.43 -22.29 29.50
CA GLY A 86 -17.71 -21.02 29.36
C GLY A 86 -16.35 -21.18 28.68
N ILE A 87 -15.55 -22.16 29.11
CA ILE A 87 -14.27 -22.46 28.49
C ILE A 87 -14.48 -22.90 27.02
N GLY A 88 -15.47 -23.73 26.74
CA GLY A 88 -15.76 -24.19 25.38
C GLY A 88 -16.14 -23.06 24.43
N VAL A 89 -17.06 -22.17 24.85
CA VAL A 89 -17.52 -21.06 24.01
C VAL A 89 -16.47 -19.96 23.90
N LEU A 90 -15.75 -19.64 24.97
CA LEU A 90 -14.64 -18.69 24.91
C LEU A 90 -13.52 -19.20 24.00
N GLY A 91 -13.18 -20.48 24.11
CA GLY A 91 -12.19 -21.14 23.24
C GLY A 91 -12.61 -21.08 21.76
N LEU A 92 -13.90 -21.35 21.47
CA LEU A 92 -14.43 -21.24 20.11
C LEU A 92 -14.35 -19.80 19.58
N PHE A 93 -14.66 -18.80 20.41
CA PHE A 93 -14.52 -17.39 20.07
C PHE A 93 -13.08 -17.03 19.70
N LEU A 94 -12.12 -17.39 20.56
CA LEU A 94 -10.70 -17.13 20.31
C LEU A 94 -10.17 -17.87 19.07
N ALA A 95 -10.59 -19.12 18.86
CA ALA A 95 -10.24 -19.90 17.68
C ALA A 95 -10.76 -19.24 16.39
N THR A 96 -11.99 -18.73 16.41
CA THR A 96 -12.58 -18.01 15.26
C THR A 96 -11.82 -16.74 14.96
N VAL A 97 -11.47 -15.92 15.96
CA VAL A 97 -10.65 -14.71 15.77
C VAL A 97 -9.28 -15.08 15.20
N SER A 98 -8.64 -16.11 15.74
CA SER A 98 -7.34 -16.58 15.25
C SER A 98 -7.39 -17.07 13.80
N SER A 99 -8.43 -17.83 13.42
CA SER A 99 -8.64 -18.28 12.05
C SER A 99 -8.75 -17.12 11.06
N ILE A 100 -9.50 -16.07 11.42
CA ILE A 100 -9.65 -14.88 10.57
C ILE A 100 -8.32 -14.16 10.38
N MET A 101 -7.53 -14.03 11.44
CA MET A 101 -6.19 -13.42 11.34
C MET A 101 -5.26 -14.26 10.47
N PHE A 102 -5.37 -15.58 10.54
CA PHE A 102 -4.59 -16.51 9.73
C PHE A 102 -4.98 -16.43 8.26
N ASP A 103 -6.29 -16.45 7.94
CA ASP A 103 -6.78 -16.30 6.57
C ASP A 103 -6.34 -14.98 5.93
N PHE A 104 -6.33 -13.91 6.71
CA PHE A 104 -5.81 -12.62 6.26
C PHE A 104 -4.33 -12.67 5.92
N LYS A 105 -3.51 -13.28 6.79
CA LYS A 105 -2.08 -13.41 6.55
C LYS A 105 -1.80 -14.28 5.32
N ILE A 106 -2.52 -15.38 5.17
CA ILE A 106 -2.43 -16.26 4.00
C ILE A 106 -2.86 -15.52 2.74
N GLY A 107 -4.00 -14.81 2.79
CA GLY A 107 -4.50 -14.04 1.65
C GLY A 107 -3.48 -12.99 1.16
N ARG A 108 -2.76 -12.34 2.07
CA ARG A 108 -1.67 -11.42 1.72
C ARG A 108 -0.50 -12.12 1.04
N ILE A 109 -0.09 -13.29 1.56
CA ILE A 109 1.07 -14.02 1.02
C ILE A 109 0.77 -14.58 -0.36
N PHE A 110 -0.42 -15.16 -0.56
CA PHE A 110 -0.79 -15.84 -1.81
C PHE A 110 -1.57 -14.97 -2.81
N GLY A 111 -1.77 -13.70 -2.50
CA GLY A 111 -2.38 -12.76 -3.44
C GLY A 111 -3.87 -12.98 -3.72
N THR A 112 -4.61 -13.50 -2.74
CA THR A 112 -6.07 -13.72 -2.87
C THR A 112 -6.90 -12.52 -2.40
N MET A 113 -6.25 -11.43 -1.98
CA MET A 113 -6.90 -10.22 -1.49
C MET A 113 -7.17 -9.22 -2.61
N GLU A 114 -8.12 -8.32 -2.36
CA GLU A 114 -8.40 -7.16 -3.21
C GLU A 114 -7.81 -5.87 -2.59
N SER A 115 -7.49 -4.89 -3.43
CA SER A 115 -6.84 -3.63 -3.02
C SER A 115 -7.81 -2.58 -2.42
N HIS A 116 -8.88 -2.99 -1.75
CA HIS A 116 -9.82 -2.03 -1.11
C HIS A 116 -9.19 -1.12 -0.05
N LEU A 117 -7.96 -1.40 0.38
CA LEU A 117 -7.30 -0.74 1.51
C LEU A 117 -6.66 0.59 1.15
N PHE A 118 -6.37 0.85 -0.13
CA PHE A 118 -5.57 1.98 -0.55
C PHE A 118 -6.34 2.96 -1.43
N ASN A 119 -6.10 4.25 -1.21
CA ASN A 119 -6.40 5.33 -2.12
C ASN A 119 -5.07 6.03 -2.43
N GLU A 120 -4.97 6.67 -3.60
CA GLU A 120 -3.74 7.37 -4.05
C GLU A 120 -2.51 6.45 -4.01
N HIS A 121 -2.68 5.19 -4.40
CA HIS A 121 -1.63 4.19 -4.38
C HIS A 121 -0.99 4.01 -5.77
N ILE A 122 0.16 3.33 -5.78
CA ILE A 122 0.82 2.91 -7.01
C ILE A 122 0.33 1.51 -7.37
N VAL A 123 -0.15 1.32 -8.59
CA VAL A 123 -0.44 0.00 -9.14
C VAL A 123 0.74 -0.45 -9.98
N ILE A 124 1.27 -1.64 -9.70
CA ILE A 124 2.33 -2.27 -10.49
C ILE A 124 1.76 -3.52 -11.16
N LEU A 125 1.83 -3.55 -12.47
CA LEU A 125 1.38 -4.66 -13.31
C LEU A 125 2.58 -5.40 -13.89
N GLY A 126 2.77 -6.65 -13.46
CA GLY A 126 3.91 -7.49 -13.79
C GLY A 126 5.02 -7.44 -12.75
N TYR A 127 5.92 -8.42 -12.83
CA TYR A 127 7.02 -8.57 -11.87
C TYR A 127 8.31 -8.93 -12.61
N SER A 128 8.75 -8.00 -13.45
CA SER A 128 10.02 -8.11 -14.18
C SER A 128 11.23 -7.99 -13.25
N SER A 129 12.41 -8.30 -13.78
CA SER A 129 13.69 -8.13 -13.09
C SER A 129 13.93 -6.70 -12.60
N LEU A 130 13.44 -5.69 -13.32
CA LEU A 130 13.50 -4.28 -12.89
C LEU A 130 12.59 -4.02 -11.69
N ILE A 131 11.34 -4.47 -11.73
CA ILE A 131 10.42 -4.33 -10.59
C ILE A 131 10.97 -5.07 -9.37
N LYS A 132 11.51 -6.27 -9.56
CA LYS A 132 12.12 -7.05 -8.48
C LYS A 132 13.24 -6.28 -7.76
N SER A 133 14.07 -5.56 -8.49
CA SER A 133 15.16 -4.77 -7.91
C SER A 133 14.69 -3.47 -7.25
N SER A 134 13.59 -2.84 -7.75
CA SER A 134 13.14 -1.51 -7.30
C SER A 134 12.01 -1.55 -6.27
N LEU A 135 11.31 -2.68 -6.13
CA LEU A 135 10.12 -2.76 -5.29
C LEU A 135 10.39 -2.39 -3.82
N LYS A 136 11.54 -2.82 -3.31
CA LYS A 136 11.93 -2.52 -1.93
C LYS A 136 12.12 -1.02 -1.73
N ASP A 137 12.82 -0.35 -2.65
CA ASP A 137 13.07 1.09 -2.59
C ASP A 137 11.75 1.89 -2.69
N ILE A 138 10.82 1.46 -3.57
CA ILE A 138 9.49 2.06 -3.70
C ILE A 138 8.72 1.94 -2.36
N LEU A 139 8.81 0.81 -1.67
CA LEU A 139 8.16 0.60 -0.39
C LEU A 139 8.82 1.39 0.75
N GLU A 140 10.15 1.57 0.70
CA GLU A 140 10.92 2.39 1.64
C GLU A 140 10.61 3.89 1.48
N ALA A 141 10.29 4.34 0.27
CA ALA A 141 9.77 5.69 -0.01
C ALA A 141 8.37 5.95 0.58
N LYS A 142 7.83 5.00 1.39
CA LYS A 142 6.55 5.07 2.08
C LYS A 142 5.32 5.09 1.17
N GLU A 143 5.45 4.65 -0.05
CA GLU A 143 4.34 4.51 -0.98
C GLU A 143 3.51 3.25 -0.69
N ASN A 144 2.19 3.36 -0.90
CA ASN A 144 1.31 2.20 -0.89
C ASN A 144 1.30 1.59 -2.30
N VAL A 145 1.53 0.29 -2.38
CA VAL A 145 1.68 -0.43 -3.65
C VAL A 145 0.67 -1.57 -3.75
N THR A 146 0.01 -1.66 -4.89
CA THR A 146 -0.73 -2.85 -5.30
C THR A 146 0.01 -3.51 -6.45
N LEU A 147 0.54 -4.70 -6.23
CA LEU A 147 1.26 -5.48 -7.23
C LEU A 147 0.36 -6.59 -7.77
N ILE A 148 0.15 -6.62 -9.08
CA ILE A 148 -0.45 -7.77 -9.79
C ILE A 148 0.66 -8.51 -10.53
N ALA A 149 0.82 -9.79 -10.25
CA ALA A 149 1.77 -10.63 -10.96
C ALA A 149 1.38 -12.12 -10.86
N ASP A 150 1.81 -12.90 -11.85
CA ASP A 150 1.64 -14.35 -11.83
C ASP A 150 2.87 -15.02 -11.18
N ILE A 151 3.02 -14.80 -9.89
CA ILE A 151 4.03 -15.41 -9.03
C ILE A 151 3.37 -16.11 -7.84
N ASP A 152 4.04 -17.10 -7.27
CA ASP A 152 3.43 -17.94 -6.24
C ASP A 152 3.18 -17.25 -4.91
N LYS A 153 4.01 -16.28 -4.55
CA LYS A 153 3.94 -15.59 -3.25
C LYS A 153 4.28 -14.12 -3.42
N ALA A 154 3.75 -13.31 -2.49
CA ALA A 154 4.16 -11.91 -2.37
C ALA A 154 5.68 -11.80 -2.24
N PRO A 155 6.32 -10.92 -3.02
CA PRO A 155 7.78 -10.79 -3.01
C PRO A 155 8.32 -10.15 -1.71
N GLU A 156 7.49 -9.37 -1.02
CA GLU A 156 7.85 -8.69 0.22
C GLU A 156 6.72 -8.80 1.26
N ASP A 157 7.06 -9.05 2.52
CA ASP A 157 6.11 -8.96 3.65
C ASP A 157 6.11 -7.55 4.21
N ASN A 158 5.42 -6.64 3.52
CA ASN A 158 5.34 -5.23 3.88
C ASN A 158 3.88 -4.78 3.98
N SER A 159 3.52 -4.06 5.05
CA SER A 159 2.15 -3.58 5.29
C SER A 159 1.64 -2.60 4.23
N ARG A 160 2.53 -2.02 3.42
CA ARG A 160 2.22 -1.12 2.31
C ARG A 160 2.08 -1.85 0.97
N LEU A 161 2.34 -3.17 0.93
CA LEU A 161 2.17 -3.99 -0.25
C LEU A 161 0.89 -4.79 -0.16
N VAL A 162 0.01 -4.64 -1.15
CA VAL A 162 -1.06 -5.59 -1.47
C VAL A 162 -0.63 -6.35 -2.71
N PHE A 163 -0.46 -7.66 -2.58
CA PHE A 163 -0.18 -8.54 -3.69
C PHE A 163 -1.47 -9.21 -4.17
N ILE A 164 -1.66 -9.24 -5.49
CA ILE A 164 -2.78 -9.90 -6.17
C ILE A 164 -2.16 -10.89 -7.16
N LYS A 165 -2.35 -12.18 -6.91
CA LYS A 165 -1.90 -13.21 -7.86
C LYS A 165 -2.82 -13.25 -9.06
N GLY A 166 -2.26 -13.12 -10.26
CA GLY A 166 -3.00 -13.26 -11.51
C GLY A 166 -2.30 -12.68 -12.71
N ASN A 167 -2.92 -12.91 -13.87
CA ASN A 167 -2.43 -12.41 -15.15
C ASN A 167 -2.80 -10.92 -15.31
N ILE A 168 -1.81 -10.10 -15.65
CA ILE A 168 -1.97 -8.66 -15.88
C ILE A 168 -2.81 -8.31 -17.12
N THR A 169 -3.05 -9.27 -18.00
CA THR A 169 -3.89 -9.08 -19.19
C THR A 169 -5.37 -9.37 -18.93
N ASP A 170 -5.72 -9.93 -17.75
CA ASP A 170 -7.09 -10.29 -17.40
C ASP A 170 -7.82 -9.13 -16.69
N GLU A 171 -8.90 -8.65 -17.28
CA GLU A 171 -9.71 -7.55 -16.73
C GLU A 171 -10.25 -7.83 -15.32
N LYS A 172 -10.63 -9.08 -15.03
CA LYS A 172 -11.11 -9.45 -13.69
C LYS A 172 -10.02 -9.35 -12.65
N THR A 173 -8.78 -9.62 -13.03
CA THR A 173 -7.62 -9.44 -12.16
C THR A 173 -7.31 -7.97 -11.97
N LEU A 174 -7.37 -7.19 -13.04
CA LEU A 174 -7.12 -5.73 -12.98
C LEU A 174 -8.16 -5.00 -12.11
N SER A 175 -9.43 -5.40 -12.17
CA SER A 175 -10.50 -4.78 -11.35
C SER A 175 -10.23 -4.87 -9.84
N LYS A 176 -9.51 -5.91 -9.37
CA LYS A 176 -9.15 -6.08 -7.96
C LYS A 176 -8.11 -5.06 -7.48
N ALA A 177 -7.39 -4.42 -8.39
CA ALA A 177 -6.37 -3.40 -8.05
C ALA A 177 -6.96 -2.01 -7.81
N HIS A 178 -8.23 -1.78 -8.14
CA HIS A 178 -8.88 -0.46 -8.03
C HIS A 178 -8.06 0.65 -8.70
N ILE A 179 -7.75 0.46 -9.98
CA ILE A 179 -6.94 1.37 -10.80
C ILE A 179 -7.53 2.79 -10.77
N GLU A 180 -8.86 2.92 -10.72
CA GLU A 180 -9.59 4.19 -10.63
C GLU A 180 -9.28 5.01 -9.37
N LYS A 181 -8.62 4.41 -8.38
CA LYS A 181 -8.17 5.05 -7.14
C LYS A 181 -6.66 5.20 -7.05
N ALA A 182 -5.96 4.76 -8.07
CA ALA A 182 -4.51 4.84 -8.12
C ALA A 182 -4.05 6.23 -8.60
N LYS A 183 -2.92 6.70 -8.09
CA LYS A 183 -2.27 7.92 -8.59
C LYS A 183 -1.36 7.66 -9.79
N LEU A 184 -0.88 6.42 -9.91
CA LEU A 184 0.13 6.01 -10.89
C LEU A 184 0.01 4.53 -11.17
N CYS A 185 0.19 4.13 -12.44
CA CYS A 185 0.30 2.75 -12.86
C CYS A 185 1.69 2.50 -13.49
N ILE A 186 2.41 1.52 -12.99
CA ILE A 186 3.68 1.05 -13.57
C ILE A 186 3.41 -0.31 -14.21
N ILE A 187 3.81 -0.47 -15.46
CA ILE A 187 3.61 -1.73 -16.19
C ILE A 187 4.98 -2.29 -16.58
N SER A 188 5.28 -3.51 -16.16
CA SER A 188 6.53 -4.17 -16.49
C SER A 188 6.45 -5.68 -16.29
N ASP A 189 6.24 -6.39 -17.37
CA ASP A 189 6.30 -7.86 -17.42
C ASP A 189 7.57 -8.30 -18.15
N GLU A 190 7.99 -9.55 -18.00
CA GLU A 190 9.11 -10.11 -18.76
C GLU A 190 8.79 -10.18 -20.27
N ASP A 191 7.49 -10.28 -20.65
CA ASP A 191 7.03 -10.14 -22.03
C ASP A 191 6.37 -8.78 -22.26
N ASP A 192 7.01 -7.94 -23.08
CA ASP A 192 6.50 -6.64 -23.49
C ASP A 192 5.12 -6.71 -24.15
N SER A 193 4.72 -7.87 -24.72
CA SER A 193 3.39 -8.05 -25.30
C SER A 193 2.30 -8.07 -24.21
N ASN A 194 2.55 -8.74 -23.08
CA ASN A 194 1.67 -8.71 -21.92
C ASN A 194 1.57 -7.30 -21.36
N SER A 195 2.70 -6.60 -21.28
CA SER A 195 2.75 -5.20 -20.82
C SER A 195 1.92 -4.28 -21.74
N LEU A 196 1.96 -4.49 -23.07
CA LEU A 196 1.17 -3.72 -24.02
C LEU A 196 -0.34 -3.97 -23.85
N ILE A 197 -0.76 -5.24 -23.73
CA ILE A 197 -2.15 -5.60 -23.51
C ILE A 197 -2.65 -5.01 -22.17
N ALA A 198 -1.86 -5.13 -21.11
CA ALA A 198 -2.17 -4.53 -19.83
C ALA A 198 -2.35 -3.01 -19.94
N GLY A 199 -1.48 -2.33 -20.68
CA GLY A 199 -1.57 -0.89 -20.94
C GLY A 199 -2.86 -0.50 -21.68
N ILE A 200 -3.27 -1.28 -22.67
CA ILE A 200 -4.55 -1.08 -23.38
C ILE A 200 -5.72 -1.19 -22.39
N ASN A 201 -5.74 -2.25 -21.58
CA ASN A 201 -6.82 -2.48 -20.62
C ASN A 201 -6.87 -1.39 -19.54
N VAL A 202 -5.72 -0.96 -19.01
CA VAL A 202 -5.65 0.16 -18.05
C VAL A 202 -6.21 1.43 -18.67
N ARG A 203 -5.78 1.77 -19.88
CA ARG A 203 -6.22 2.99 -20.58
C ARG A 203 -7.70 2.96 -20.96
N ALA A 204 -8.25 1.77 -21.22
CA ALA A 204 -9.68 1.58 -21.46
C ALA A 204 -10.50 1.83 -20.17
N ASN A 205 -9.99 1.44 -19.01
CA ASN A 205 -10.65 1.61 -17.71
C ASN A 205 -10.49 3.04 -17.16
N ASP A 206 -9.33 3.66 -17.30
CA ASP A 206 -9.07 5.04 -16.89
C ASP A 206 -8.21 5.77 -17.94
N LYS A 207 -8.84 6.77 -18.58
CA LYS A 207 -8.18 7.57 -19.63
C LYS A 207 -7.13 8.55 -19.07
N ASN A 208 -7.18 8.87 -17.79
CA ASN A 208 -6.41 9.96 -17.19
C ASN A 208 -5.27 9.49 -16.29
N ILE A 209 -5.28 8.23 -15.85
CA ILE A 209 -4.22 7.73 -14.98
C ILE A 209 -2.85 7.88 -15.65
N TYR A 210 -1.86 8.30 -14.87
CA TYR A 210 -0.49 8.39 -15.33
C TYR A 210 0.13 6.99 -15.41
N ILE A 211 0.62 6.59 -16.59
CA ILE A 211 1.16 5.26 -16.84
C ILE A 211 2.63 5.35 -17.22
N ILE A 212 3.47 4.60 -16.50
CA ILE A 212 4.87 4.36 -16.83
C ILE A 212 5.02 2.92 -17.31
N ALA A 213 5.50 2.71 -18.51
CA ALA A 213 5.83 1.39 -19.03
C ALA A 213 7.33 1.16 -19.04
N LEU A 214 7.77 0.05 -18.44
CA LEU A 214 9.14 -0.43 -18.51
C LEU A 214 9.19 -1.52 -19.59
N ILE A 215 9.93 -1.28 -20.65
CA ILE A 215 10.02 -2.19 -21.81
C ILE A 215 11.44 -2.68 -22.02
N PHE A 216 11.57 -3.88 -22.57
CA PHE A 216 12.85 -4.50 -22.89
C PHE A 216 13.22 -4.30 -24.36
N ARG A 217 12.23 -4.38 -25.28
CA ARG A 217 12.41 -4.26 -26.72
C ARG A 217 12.06 -2.85 -27.19
N LYS A 218 13.05 -2.15 -27.79
CA LYS A 218 12.86 -0.79 -28.28
C LYS A 218 11.84 -0.70 -29.44
N GLU A 219 11.73 -1.76 -30.23
CA GLU A 219 10.87 -1.83 -31.42
C GLU A 219 9.39 -1.63 -31.09
N ILE A 220 8.98 -2.03 -29.87
CA ILE A 220 7.59 -1.93 -29.41
C ILE A 220 7.24 -0.54 -28.82
N GLU A 221 8.23 0.34 -28.62
CA GLU A 221 8.04 1.67 -28.01
C GLU A 221 6.97 2.49 -28.73
N LYS A 222 6.92 2.38 -30.08
CA LYS A 222 5.91 3.10 -30.87
C LYS A 222 4.48 2.68 -30.51
N ALA A 223 4.23 1.38 -30.34
CA ALA A 223 2.92 0.88 -29.96
C ALA A 223 2.48 1.40 -28.58
N PHE A 224 3.41 1.46 -27.61
CA PHE A 224 3.11 2.06 -26.31
C PHE A 224 2.77 3.55 -26.38
N LYS A 225 3.42 4.31 -27.26
CA LYS A 225 3.08 5.72 -27.51
C LYS A 225 1.70 5.88 -28.11
N GLU A 226 1.33 5.02 -29.05
CA GLU A 226 0.03 5.07 -29.75
C GLU A 226 -1.15 4.79 -28.81
N ILE A 227 -0.97 3.94 -27.81
CA ILE A 227 -2.01 3.69 -26.78
C ILE A 227 -2.04 4.74 -25.68
N GLY A 228 -1.21 5.78 -25.75
CA GLY A 228 -1.22 6.91 -24.81
C GLY A 228 -0.52 6.64 -23.47
N ILE A 229 0.53 5.83 -23.46
CA ILE A 229 1.40 5.70 -22.28
C ILE A 229 2.17 6.99 -22.07
N ASN A 230 2.19 7.50 -20.82
CA ASN A 230 2.78 8.79 -20.51
C ASN A 230 4.31 8.76 -20.52
N GLU A 231 4.90 7.72 -19.92
CA GLU A 231 6.35 7.49 -19.93
C GLU A 231 6.68 6.08 -20.34
N ILE A 232 7.71 5.96 -21.19
CA ILE A 232 8.23 4.67 -21.62
C ILE A 232 9.71 4.61 -21.29
N PHE A 233 10.05 3.70 -20.39
CA PHE A 233 11.42 3.46 -19.97
C PHE A 233 11.94 2.18 -20.62
N SER A 234 12.87 2.34 -21.56
CA SER A 234 13.58 1.21 -22.17
C SER A 234 14.93 1.01 -21.47
N SER A 235 15.00 -0.03 -20.64
CA SER A 235 16.18 -0.32 -19.82
C SER A 235 17.44 -0.51 -20.65
N GLY A 236 17.35 -1.23 -21.76
CA GLY A 236 18.45 -1.44 -22.69
C GLY A 236 18.93 -0.15 -23.36
N SER A 237 18.00 0.72 -23.76
CA SER A 237 18.31 1.99 -24.40
C SER A 237 19.04 2.96 -23.47
N PHE A 238 18.58 3.09 -22.22
CA PHE A 238 19.21 3.98 -21.25
C PHE A 238 20.63 3.53 -20.89
N SER A 239 20.79 2.25 -20.53
CA SER A 239 22.10 1.68 -20.18
C SER A 239 23.10 1.76 -21.35
N SER A 240 22.65 1.49 -22.57
CA SER A 240 23.49 1.62 -23.76
C SER A 240 23.97 3.05 -24.02
N ARG A 241 23.09 4.05 -23.83
CA ARG A 241 23.47 5.46 -23.99
C ARG A 241 24.48 5.90 -22.93
N VAL A 242 24.29 5.48 -21.66
CA VAL A 242 25.25 5.74 -20.58
C VAL A 242 26.59 5.09 -20.89
N LEU A 243 26.62 3.83 -21.40
CA LEU A 243 27.82 3.13 -21.79
C LEU A 243 28.57 3.86 -22.90
N VAL A 244 27.88 4.24 -23.98
CA VAL A 244 28.50 4.98 -25.12
C VAL A 244 29.08 6.31 -24.63
N LYS A 245 28.33 7.05 -23.79
CA LYS A 245 28.84 8.31 -23.23
C LYS A 245 30.01 8.10 -22.28
N SER A 246 30.11 6.96 -21.60
CA SER A 246 31.23 6.64 -20.71
C SER A 246 32.54 6.38 -21.49
N ILE A 247 32.46 6.03 -22.79
CA ILE A 247 33.62 5.93 -23.66
C ILE A 247 34.20 7.32 -23.95
N GLU A 248 33.33 8.29 -24.26
CA GLU A 248 33.71 9.67 -24.55
C GLU A 248 34.10 10.45 -23.28
N PHE A 249 33.37 10.24 -22.22
CA PHE A 249 33.49 11.00 -20.98
C PHE A 249 33.59 10.07 -19.76
N LYS A 250 34.80 9.87 -19.25
CA LYS A 250 35.06 9.01 -18.08
C LYS A 250 34.36 9.56 -16.83
N GLY A 251 33.60 8.70 -16.14
CA GLY A 251 32.90 9.07 -14.93
C GLY A 251 31.41 9.38 -15.11
N VAL A 252 30.86 9.38 -16.32
CA VAL A 252 29.42 9.59 -16.58
C VAL A 252 28.56 8.61 -15.81
N SER A 253 28.93 7.34 -15.79
CA SER A 253 28.17 6.32 -15.02
C SER A 253 28.13 6.65 -13.53
N LYS A 254 29.28 7.04 -12.96
CA LYS A 254 29.36 7.44 -11.54
C LYS A 254 28.53 8.70 -11.25
N PHE A 255 28.58 9.67 -12.17
CA PHE A 255 27.80 10.90 -12.05
C PHE A 255 26.30 10.62 -12.00
N PHE A 256 25.76 9.82 -12.93
CA PHE A 256 24.35 9.46 -12.94
C PHE A 256 23.97 8.60 -11.73
N SER A 257 24.79 7.64 -11.33
CA SER A 257 24.57 6.86 -10.12
C SER A 257 24.42 7.76 -8.89
N GLN A 258 25.32 8.73 -8.70
CA GLN A 258 25.25 9.63 -7.56
C GLN A 258 24.05 10.58 -7.61
N LEU A 259 23.72 11.07 -8.81
CA LEU A 259 22.61 12.01 -9.01
C LEU A 259 21.24 11.35 -8.70
N LEU A 260 21.12 10.04 -8.98
CA LEU A 260 19.88 9.29 -8.80
C LEU A 260 19.81 8.54 -7.47
N ASP A 261 20.91 8.41 -6.72
CA ASP A 261 20.95 7.74 -5.41
C ASP A 261 20.29 8.59 -4.34
N GLU A 262 19.24 8.07 -3.72
CA GLU A 262 18.52 8.78 -2.65
C GLU A 262 19.37 9.01 -1.38
N ASN A 263 20.37 8.17 -1.13
CA ASN A 263 21.28 8.32 -0.01
C ASN A 263 22.40 9.34 -0.27
N PHE A 264 22.54 9.82 -1.51
CA PHE A 264 23.50 10.85 -1.85
C PHE A 264 22.95 12.22 -1.43
N LYS A 265 23.83 13.07 -0.86
CA LYS A 265 23.46 14.37 -0.30
C LYS A 265 22.83 15.31 -1.33
N GLU A 266 23.27 15.22 -2.57
CA GLU A 266 22.81 16.04 -3.69
C GLU A 266 22.13 15.16 -4.74
N GLY A 267 21.07 15.65 -5.35
CA GLY A 267 20.32 14.87 -6.35
C GLY A 267 19.44 15.76 -7.20
N LEU A 268 18.64 15.12 -8.06
CA LEU A 268 17.61 15.79 -8.82
C LEU A 268 16.42 16.17 -7.91
N ILE A 269 16.01 17.43 -8.01
CA ILE A 269 14.90 18.00 -7.24
C ILE A 269 13.95 18.70 -8.21
N GLU A 270 12.65 18.52 -8.02
CA GLU A 270 11.61 19.26 -8.73
C GLU A 270 10.95 20.26 -7.77
N LYS A 271 10.88 21.53 -8.16
CA LYS A 271 10.22 22.59 -7.40
C LYS A 271 9.27 23.38 -8.29
N ASP A 272 8.16 23.85 -7.75
CA ASP A 272 7.27 24.75 -8.46
C ASP A 272 7.96 26.09 -8.74
N VAL A 273 7.64 26.74 -9.87
CA VAL A 273 8.08 28.10 -10.16
C VAL A 273 7.48 29.04 -9.12
N PRO A 274 8.28 29.74 -8.31
CA PRO A 274 7.76 30.77 -7.40
C PRO A 274 6.99 31.85 -8.17
N GLU A 275 5.88 32.36 -7.63
CA GLU A 275 5.04 33.39 -8.28
C GLU A 275 5.84 34.60 -8.79
N LYS A 276 6.86 35.03 -8.03
CA LYS A 276 7.75 36.15 -8.41
C LYS A 276 8.64 35.87 -9.63
N LEU A 277 8.78 34.61 -10.03
CA LEU A 277 9.55 34.15 -11.19
C LEU A 277 8.64 33.76 -12.35
N ALA A 278 7.32 33.76 -12.15
CA ALA A 278 6.38 33.62 -13.26
C ALA A 278 6.54 34.81 -14.22
N ASP A 279 6.46 34.53 -15.51
CA ASP A 279 6.66 35.48 -16.61
C ASP A 279 8.04 36.16 -16.65
N LYS A 280 9.07 35.53 -16.02
CA LYS A 280 10.47 35.93 -16.09
C LYS A 280 11.26 35.04 -17.06
N GLU A 281 12.40 35.56 -17.53
CA GLU A 281 13.33 34.79 -18.34
C GLU A 281 13.95 33.64 -17.55
N PHE A 282 14.25 32.54 -18.21
CA PHE A 282 14.90 31.36 -17.61
C PHE A 282 16.23 31.72 -16.94
N PHE A 283 16.92 32.72 -17.45
CA PHE A 283 18.14 33.22 -16.84
C PHE A 283 17.90 33.80 -15.43
N ASP A 284 16.81 34.51 -15.22
CA ASP A 284 16.43 35.02 -13.89
C ASP A 284 16.12 33.87 -12.91
N VAL A 285 15.50 32.78 -13.42
CA VAL A 285 15.25 31.57 -12.63
C VAL A 285 16.56 30.92 -12.20
N ILE A 286 17.52 30.74 -13.11
CA ILE A 286 18.85 30.22 -12.80
C ILE A 286 19.54 31.06 -11.72
N LYS A 287 19.58 32.38 -11.93
CA LYS A 287 20.22 33.31 -10.99
C LYS A 287 19.58 33.23 -9.59
N TYR A 288 18.24 33.20 -9.54
CA TYR A 288 17.53 33.11 -8.29
C TYR A 288 17.89 31.87 -7.49
N PHE A 289 17.80 30.68 -8.07
CA PHE A 289 18.08 29.44 -7.36
C PHE A 289 19.55 29.32 -6.98
N LYS A 290 20.49 29.79 -7.82
CA LYS A 290 21.90 29.77 -7.49
C LYS A 290 22.25 30.74 -6.35
N GLU A 291 21.68 31.92 -6.31
CA GLU A 291 21.96 32.93 -5.28
C GLU A 291 21.25 32.61 -3.93
N LYS A 292 20.05 32.02 -3.97
CA LYS A 292 19.23 31.82 -2.76
C LYS A 292 19.48 30.47 -2.08
N THR A 293 19.66 29.40 -2.86
CA THR A 293 19.71 28.03 -2.34
C THR A 293 20.98 27.28 -2.74
N ASP A 294 21.84 27.91 -3.54
CA ASP A 294 23.06 27.30 -4.14
C ASP A 294 22.76 26.08 -5.02
N GLU A 295 21.51 25.98 -5.53
CA GLU A 295 21.07 24.91 -6.42
C GLU A 295 21.38 25.26 -7.87
N ILE A 296 21.62 24.24 -8.71
CA ILE A 296 21.86 24.39 -10.15
C ILE A 296 20.59 24.08 -10.90
N THR A 297 20.02 25.07 -11.58
CA THR A 297 18.88 24.86 -12.46
C THR A 297 19.32 24.19 -13.75
N VAL A 298 18.79 23.01 -14.05
CA VAL A 298 19.15 22.23 -15.25
C VAL A 298 18.05 22.21 -16.30
N GLY A 299 16.80 22.53 -15.93
CA GLY A 299 15.70 22.52 -16.86
C GLY A 299 14.39 23.03 -16.27
N ILE A 300 13.37 23.01 -17.11
CA ILE A 300 12.00 23.36 -16.76
C ILE A 300 11.04 22.32 -17.33
N LYS A 301 10.00 21.98 -16.57
CA LYS A 301 8.94 21.06 -16.99
C LYS A 301 7.64 21.86 -17.12
N ARG A 302 7.00 21.78 -18.29
CA ARG A 302 5.70 22.39 -18.60
C ARG A 302 4.73 21.30 -19.03
N GLY A 303 3.78 20.99 -18.16
CA GLY A 303 2.93 19.81 -18.36
C GLY A 303 3.78 18.53 -18.42
N ASN A 304 3.71 17.82 -19.53
CA ASN A 304 4.50 16.59 -19.75
C ASN A 304 5.81 16.81 -20.49
N GLU A 305 6.10 18.04 -20.92
CA GLU A 305 7.31 18.36 -21.68
C GLU A 305 8.43 18.81 -20.73
N VAL A 306 9.61 18.21 -20.91
CA VAL A 306 10.83 18.55 -20.16
C VAL A 306 11.82 19.20 -21.11
N LEU A 307 12.19 20.46 -20.82
CA LEU A 307 13.18 21.23 -21.53
C LEU A 307 14.46 21.30 -20.72
N ILE A 308 15.52 20.65 -21.19
CA ILE A 308 16.83 20.71 -20.54
C ILE A 308 17.57 21.91 -21.09
N ASN A 309 18.07 22.78 -20.20
CA ASN A 309 18.81 23.98 -20.52
C ASN A 309 18.15 24.80 -21.64
N PRO A 310 16.86 25.22 -21.47
CA PRO A 310 16.21 26.06 -22.48
C PRO A 310 16.96 27.37 -22.69
N ASP A 311 16.66 28.06 -23.79
CA ASP A 311 17.27 29.35 -24.08
C ASP A 311 17.12 30.31 -22.89
N LYS A 312 18.10 31.17 -22.65
CA LYS A 312 18.11 32.15 -21.56
C LYS A 312 16.89 33.05 -21.56
N SER A 313 16.33 33.34 -22.73
CA SER A 313 15.15 34.16 -22.96
C SER A 313 13.82 33.36 -22.85
N PHE A 314 13.86 32.05 -22.60
CA PHE A 314 12.66 31.26 -22.40
C PHE A 314 11.86 31.78 -21.19
N ILE A 315 10.58 32.05 -21.40
CA ILE A 315 9.72 32.63 -20.36
C ILE A 315 9.11 31.50 -19.52
N SER A 316 9.42 31.48 -18.22
CA SER A 316 8.77 30.62 -17.23
C SER A 316 7.33 31.08 -16.97
N LYS A 317 6.42 30.14 -16.70
CA LYS A 317 5.01 30.43 -16.42
C LYS A 317 4.59 29.88 -15.05
N SER A 318 3.51 30.43 -14.54
CA SER A 318 2.84 29.83 -13.38
C SER A 318 2.40 28.40 -13.72
N GLY A 319 2.66 27.44 -12.81
CA GLY A 319 2.41 26.03 -13.03
C GLY A 319 3.54 25.24 -13.71
N ASP A 320 4.60 25.93 -14.18
CA ASP A 320 5.82 25.23 -14.58
C ASP A 320 6.56 24.71 -13.35
N LYS A 321 7.36 23.64 -13.53
CA LYS A 321 8.23 23.10 -12.51
C LYS A 321 9.69 23.20 -12.91
N ILE A 322 10.53 23.56 -11.98
CA ILE A 322 11.97 23.72 -12.19
C ILE A 322 12.66 22.42 -11.80
N ILE A 323 13.54 21.95 -12.66
CA ILE A 323 14.41 20.80 -12.39
C ILE A 323 15.77 21.33 -11.95
N LEU A 324 16.17 20.93 -10.75
CA LEU A 324 17.36 21.41 -10.06
C LEU A 324 18.28 20.24 -9.68
N ILE A 325 19.58 20.55 -9.59
CA ILE A 325 20.54 19.71 -8.86
C ILE A 325 20.88 20.46 -7.57
N GLY A 326 20.63 19.81 -6.43
CA GLY A 326 20.85 20.43 -5.12
C GLY A 326 20.70 19.43 -3.98
N LYS A 327 20.74 19.95 -2.75
CA LYS A 327 20.58 19.12 -1.55
C LYS A 327 19.14 18.65 -1.41
N LYS A 328 18.98 17.35 -1.24
CA LYS A 328 17.69 16.69 -0.98
C LYS A 328 17.14 17.02 0.40
#